data_821b5a391fa487b7ae2c861f0fc24a66
#
_entry.id   821b5a391fa487b7ae2c861f0fc24a66
#
_cell.length_a   1.000
_cell.length_b   1.000
_cell.length_c   1.000
_cell.angle_alpha   90.00
_cell.angle_beta   90.00
_cell.angle_gamma   90.00
#
_symmetry.space_group_name_H-M   'P 1'
#
loop_
_entity.id
_entity.type
_entity.pdbx_description
1 polymer ?
#
loop_
_entity_poly.entity_id
_entity_poly.type
_entity_poly.pdbx_seq_one_letter_code
_entity_poly.pdbx_strand_id
1 'polypeptide(L)'
;MFFYFRRIKIYNVKNVPKNKPVLLLSNHQNALLDALLIATKCGRLSYFLTRAAVFKKPFISKILKSLQMLPVYRIRDGWGNLANNNAIFENCSKLLNNKECIVIFPEGNHNLKRMVRPLSKGFTRIILESVENYPEMDLQLLSVGVNYTNAEKFPDSTSIYFGTPLVAKDYISGNKNEDVVRLKAKIQSDISKLTTDIPEEHYHETLYELERLNVDFLNPNAVNTCVKSKFQDCKLQEVQSNTFIKEIFKALLICAFIVPFLIWKFVAKPKIKEIEFLSTFRFAMAITLGPLWLISLFIAFVITLGWAVATSYLITSICLVLLAVKL
;
A
#
# COMPACT_ATOMS: atom_id res chain seq x y z
N MET A 1 10.43 -5.58 -2.72
CA MET A 1 10.25 -4.83 -1.46
C MET A 1 11.55 -4.65 -0.69
N PHE A 2 12.35 -5.71 -0.44
CA PHE A 2 13.57 -5.62 0.38
C PHE A 2 14.60 -4.59 -0.17
N PHE A 3 14.87 -4.57 -1.46
CA PHE A 3 15.78 -3.63 -2.13
C PHE A 3 15.18 -2.26 -2.44
N TYR A 4 13.95 -1.98 -1.98
CA TYR A 4 13.26 -0.72 -2.27
C TYR A 4 12.95 0.08 -1.01
N PHE A 5 12.53 -0.59 0.06
CA PHE A 5 12.25 0.06 1.34
C PHE A 5 13.44 -0.06 2.29
N ARG A 6 13.72 1.02 3.00
CA ARG A 6 14.73 1.03 4.07
C ARG A 6 14.32 0.08 5.18
N ARG A 7 13.10 0.23 5.67
CA ARG A 7 12.50 -0.63 6.71
C ARG A 7 11.04 -0.92 6.38
N ILE A 8 10.61 -2.14 6.71
CA ILE A 8 9.20 -2.54 6.68
C ILE A 8 8.92 -3.11 8.05
N LYS A 9 8.16 -2.38 8.88
CA LYS A 9 7.73 -2.84 10.20
C LYS A 9 6.33 -3.45 10.07
N ILE A 10 6.08 -4.60 10.71
CA ILE A 10 4.81 -5.30 10.63
C ILE A 10 4.35 -5.56 12.05
N TYR A 11 3.10 -5.16 12.35
CA TYR A 11 2.51 -5.30 13.67
C TYR A 11 1.23 -6.12 13.58
N ASN A 12 1.07 -7.02 14.56
CA ASN A 12 -0.14 -7.82 14.78
C ASN A 12 -0.58 -8.69 13.57
N VAL A 13 0.35 -9.13 12.72
CA VAL A 13 0.02 -10.00 11.58
C VAL A 13 -0.66 -11.32 12.00
N LYS A 14 -0.47 -11.75 13.25
CA LYS A 14 -1.16 -12.91 13.84
C LYS A 14 -2.68 -12.76 13.84
N ASN A 15 -3.19 -11.52 13.84
CA ASN A 15 -4.62 -11.22 13.82
C ASN A 15 -5.27 -11.57 12.48
N VAL A 16 -4.50 -11.81 11.41
CA VAL A 16 -5.05 -12.24 10.13
C VAL A 16 -5.47 -13.71 10.23
N PRO A 17 -6.78 -14.03 10.23
CA PRO A 17 -7.25 -15.40 10.36
C PRO A 17 -6.84 -16.24 9.16
N LYS A 18 -6.22 -17.40 9.39
CA LYS A 18 -5.66 -18.24 8.31
C LYS A 18 -6.72 -19.07 7.58
N ASN A 19 -7.72 -19.58 8.32
CA ASN A 19 -8.67 -20.59 7.82
C ASN A 19 -10.12 -20.07 7.82
N LYS A 20 -10.34 -18.75 7.91
CA LYS A 20 -11.64 -18.11 7.87
C LYS A 20 -11.75 -17.18 6.67
N PRO A 21 -12.95 -16.88 6.15
CA PRO A 21 -13.17 -15.80 5.21
C PRO A 21 -12.75 -14.47 5.82
N VAL A 22 -11.97 -13.69 5.09
CA VAL A 22 -11.46 -12.41 5.60
C VAL A 22 -11.63 -11.31 4.55
N LEU A 23 -12.23 -10.20 4.96
CA LEU A 23 -12.20 -8.95 4.22
C LEU A 23 -11.24 -7.98 4.91
N LEU A 24 -10.09 -7.74 4.30
CA LEU A 24 -9.11 -6.75 4.74
C LEU A 24 -9.50 -5.36 4.21
N LEU A 25 -9.62 -4.38 5.10
CA LEU A 25 -10.02 -3.02 4.79
C LEU A 25 -8.90 -2.05 5.15
N SER A 26 -8.26 -1.44 4.16
CA SER A 26 -7.07 -0.61 4.39
C SER A 26 -7.25 0.83 3.91
N ASN A 27 -6.56 1.77 4.55
CA ASN A 27 -6.33 3.09 3.97
C ASN A 27 -5.54 2.98 2.66
N HIS A 28 -5.58 4.03 1.82
CA HIS A 28 -4.96 3.99 0.48
C HIS A 28 -4.14 5.25 0.19
N GLN A 29 -2.85 5.19 0.50
CA GLN A 29 -1.94 6.33 0.41
C GLN A 29 -1.05 6.27 -0.84
N ASN A 30 -0.54 5.10 -1.21
CA ASN A 30 0.54 4.94 -2.17
C ASN A 30 0.22 3.93 -3.29
N ALA A 31 -0.97 4.12 -3.89
CA ALA A 31 -1.42 3.37 -5.07
C ALA A 31 -1.06 1.86 -5.00
N LEU A 32 -0.38 1.30 -6.02
CA LEU A 32 -0.05 -0.13 -6.08
C LEU A 32 0.84 -0.60 -4.91
N LEU A 33 1.68 0.27 -4.34
CA LEU A 33 2.59 -0.16 -3.27
C LEU A 33 1.85 -0.58 -2.00
N ASP A 34 0.70 0.04 -1.66
CA ASP A 34 -0.12 -0.41 -0.54
C ASP A 34 -0.59 -1.84 -0.74
N ALA A 35 -1.13 -2.14 -1.94
CA ALA A 35 -1.58 -3.48 -2.28
C ALA A 35 -0.44 -4.51 -2.23
N LEU A 36 0.74 -4.18 -2.78
CA LEU A 36 1.91 -5.07 -2.78
C LEU A 36 2.46 -5.30 -1.37
N LEU A 37 2.44 -4.28 -0.51
CA LEU A 37 2.84 -4.43 0.89
C LEU A 37 1.89 -5.38 1.63
N ILE A 38 0.57 -5.20 1.49
CA ILE A 38 -0.40 -6.10 2.12
C ILE A 38 -0.25 -7.51 1.54
N ALA A 39 -0.20 -7.68 0.21
CA ALA A 39 -0.07 -8.97 -0.46
C ALA A 39 1.16 -9.77 0.01
N THR A 40 2.29 -9.09 0.23
CA THR A 40 3.55 -9.75 0.62
C THR A 40 3.70 -9.93 2.12
N LYS A 41 2.86 -9.27 2.95
CA LYS A 41 3.05 -9.22 4.41
C LYS A 41 1.86 -9.73 5.23
N CYS A 42 0.67 -9.90 4.65
CA CYS A 42 -0.50 -10.41 5.39
C CYS A 42 -0.45 -11.91 5.70
N GLY A 43 0.48 -12.65 5.08
CA GLY A 43 0.64 -14.09 5.31
C GLY A 43 -0.45 -14.96 4.67
N ARG A 44 -1.24 -14.39 3.75
CA ARG A 44 -2.29 -15.08 2.97
C ARG A 44 -2.23 -14.65 1.51
N LEU A 45 -2.54 -15.58 0.61
CA LEU A 45 -2.87 -15.24 -0.76
C LEU A 45 -4.20 -14.48 -0.76
N SER A 46 -4.25 -13.34 -1.45
CA SER A 46 -5.40 -12.43 -1.34
C SER A 46 -5.85 -11.92 -2.70
N TYR A 47 -7.16 -11.74 -2.84
CA TYR A 47 -7.76 -11.05 -3.98
C TYR A 47 -7.80 -9.54 -3.71
N PHE A 48 -7.61 -8.73 -4.75
CA PHE A 48 -7.59 -7.27 -4.65
C PHE A 48 -8.64 -6.63 -5.55
N LEU A 49 -9.53 -5.82 -4.97
CA LEU A 49 -10.42 -5.01 -5.80
C LEU A 49 -9.65 -3.85 -6.42
N THR A 50 -9.66 -3.80 -7.74
CA THR A 50 -8.88 -2.84 -8.53
C THR A 50 -9.78 -2.15 -9.55
N ARG A 51 -9.53 -0.87 -9.85
CA ARG A 51 -10.32 -0.07 -10.79
C ARG A 51 -10.49 -0.78 -12.14
N ALA A 52 -11.73 -0.96 -12.60
CA ALA A 52 -12.05 -1.65 -13.85
C ALA A 52 -11.36 -1.04 -15.09
N ALA A 53 -11.10 0.28 -15.06
CA ALA A 53 -10.42 0.96 -16.16
C ALA A 53 -9.02 0.42 -16.50
N VAL A 54 -8.32 -0.24 -15.56
CA VAL A 54 -6.98 -0.81 -15.83
C VAL A 54 -7.07 -2.15 -16.58
N PHE A 55 -8.25 -2.80 -16.64
CA PHE A 55 -8.47 -4.06 -17.34
C PHE A 55 -8.83 -3.90 -18.84
N LYS A 56 -8.84 -2.68 -19.38
CA LYS A 56 -9.26 -2.40 -20.77
C LYS A 56 -8.42 -3.12 -21.83
N LYS A 57 -7.10 -3.28 -21.60
CA LYS A 57 -6.20 -3.97 -22.54
C LYS A 57 -6.18 -5.46 -22.23
N PRO A 58 -6.49 -6.35 -23.20
CA PRO A 58 -6.60 -7.80 -22.97
C PRO A 58 -5.38 -8.43 -22.30
N PHE A 59 -4.17 -8.06 -22.76
CA PHE A 59 -2.92 -8.56 -22.17
C PHE A 59 -2.76 -8.14 -20.69
N ILE A 60 -3.02 -6.87 -20.38
CA ILE A 60 -2.96 -6.35 -19.01
C ILE A 60 -4.04 -7.02 -18.15
N SER A 61 -5.26 -7.16 -18.68
CA SER A 61 -6.35 -7.86 -17.97
C SER A 61 -5.97 -9.29 -17.60
N LYS A 62 -5.29 -10.01 -18.49
CA LYS A 62 -4.83 -11.38 -18.24
C LYS A 62 -3.80 -11.44 -17.10
N ILE A 63 -2.83 -10.52 -17.11
CA ILE A 63 -1.84 -10.39 -16.03
C ILE A 63 -2.52 -10.03 -14.70
N LEU A 64 -3.40 -9.02 -14.67
CA LEU A 64 -4.06 -8.60 -13.44
C LEU A 64 -4.92 -9.71 -12.84
N LYS A 65 -5.64 -10.47 -13.68
CA LYS A 65 -6.42 -11.63 -13.23
C LYS A 65 -5.53 -12.74 -12.67
N SER A 66 -4.36 -13.01 -13.26
CA SER A 66 -3.40 -13.99 -12.72
C SER A 66 -2.81 -13.56 -11.38
N LEU A 67 -2.82 -12.26 -11.08
CA LEU A 67 -2.44 -11.67 -9.79
C LEU A 67 -3.63 -11.53 -8.83
N GLN A 68 -4.74 -12.23 -9.08
CA GLN A 68 -5.98 -12.22 -8.27
C GLN A 68 -6.61 -10.83 -8.11
N MET A 69 -6.46 -9.97 -9.11
CA MET A 69 -7.12 -8.67 -9.12
C MET A 69 -8.52 -8.76 -9.73
N LEU A 70 -9.51 -8.23 -9.01
CA LEU A 70 -10.92 -8.18 -9.42
C LEU A 70 -11.26 -6.76 -9.86
N PRO A 71 -11.90 -6.57 -11.04
CA PRO A 71 -12.30 -5.25 -11.49
C PRO A 71 -13.46 -4.70 -10.63
N VAL A 72 -13.43 -3.43 -10.26
CA VAL A 72 -14.54 -2.73 -9.62
C VAL A 72 -14.80 -1.40 -10.32
N TYR A 73 -16.08 -1.11 -10.58
CA TYR A 73 -16.52 0.13 -11.22
C TYR A 73 -16.86 1.17 -10.16
N ARG A 74 -16.39 2.41 -10.35
CA ARG A 74 -16.62 3.53 -9.45
C ARG A 74 -17.67 4.48 -10.06
N ILE A 75 -18.36 5.27 -9.23
CA ILE A 75 -19.37 6.24 -9.67
C ILE A 75 -18.81 7.16 -10.75
N ARG A 76 -17.59 7.66 -10.57
CA ARG A 76 -16.91 8.54 -11.54
C ARG A 76 -16.48 7.83 -12.84
N ASP A 77 -16.56 6.51 -12.92
CA ASP A 77 -16.32 5.75 -14.16
C ASP A 77 -17.59 5.63 -15.02
N GLY A 78 -18.71 6.26 -14.59
CA GLY A 78 -20.02 6.32 -15.24
C GLY A 78 -21.09 5.51 -14.51
N TRP A 79 -22.27 6.12 -14.31
CA TRP A 79 -23.40 5.49 -13.59
C TRP A 79 -23.89 4.19 -14.23
N GLY A 80 -23.90 4.12 -15.57
CA GLY A 80 -24.32 2.91 -16.30
C GLY A 80 -23.45 1.68 -16.02
N ASN A 81 -22.21 1.87 -15.58
CA ASN A 81 -21.30 0.76 -15.28
C ASN A 81 -21.45 0.20 -13.86
N LEU A 82 -22.20 0.88 -12.98
CA LEU A 82 -22.37 0.46 -11.58
C LEU A 82 -23.16 -0.86 -11.46
N ALA A 83 -24.07 -1.13 -12.38
CA ALA A 83 -24.81 -2.40 -12.42
C ALA A 83 -23.87 -3.62 -12.55
N ASN A 84 -22.74 -3.44 -13.25
CA ASN A 84 -21.75 -4.50 -13.40
C ASN A 84 -21.09 -4.91 -12.06
N ASN A 85 -21.16 -4.05 -11.02
CA ASN A 85 -20.64 -4.38 -9.71
C ASN A 85 -21.44 -5.48 -9.00
N ASN A 86 -22.70 -5.71 -9.37
CA ASN A 86 -23.50 -6.78 -8.74
C ASN A 86 -22.85 -8.15 -8.94
N ALA A 87 -22.48 -8.48 -10.18
CA ALA A 87 -21.77 -9.74 -10.49
C ALA A 87 -20.41 -9.83 -9.79
N ILE A 88 -19.74 -8.69 -9.57
CA ILE A 88 -18.43 -8.65 -8.89
C ILE A 88 -18.61 -8.88 -7.39
N PHE A 89 -19.63 -8.29 -6.77
CA PHE A 89 -19.91 -8.47 -5.35
C PHE A 89 -20.40 -9.90 -5.06
N GLU A 90 -21.23 -10.47 -5.94
CA GLU A 90 -21.59 -11.89 -5.88
C GLU A 90 -20.35 -12.79 -5.97
N ASN A 91 -19.41 -12.50 -6.88
CA ASN A 91 -18.14 -13.22 -6.96
C ASN A 91 -17.31 -13.07 -5.69
N CYS A 92 -17.25 -11.87 -5.10
CA CYS A 92 -16.59 -11.65 -3.80
C CYS A 92 -17.24 -12.50 -2.70
N SER A 93 -18.56 -12.57 -2.65
CA SER A 93 -19.29 -13.41 -1.69
C SER A 93 -18.96 -14.89 -1.85
N LYS A 94 -18.87 -15.39 -3.09
CA LYS A 94 -18.45 -16.78 -3.38
C LYS A 94 -17.01 -17.05 -2.93
N LEU A 95 -16.08 -16.13 -3.21
CA LEU A 95 -14.69 -16.26 -2.78
C LEU A 95 -14.58 -16.26 -1.25
N LEU A 96 -15.31 -15.38 -0.57
CA LEU A 96 -15.34 -15.35 0.90
C LEU A 96 -15.93 -16.66 1.46
N ASN A 97 -17.01 -17.20 0.87
CA ASN A 97 -17.56 -18.49 1.29
C ASN A 97 -16.55 -19.65 1.12
N ASN A 98 -15.65 -19.56 0.15
CA ASN A 98 -14.53 -20.48 -0.03
C ASN A 98 -13.35 -20.18 0.91
N LYS A 99 -13.56 -19.37 1.97
CA LYS A 99 -12.57 -18.98 2.97
C LYS A 99 -11.39 -18.19 2.39
N GLU A 100 -11.58 -17.53 1.25
CA GLU A 100 -10.55 -16.69 0.65
C GLU A 100 -10.38 -15.36 1.39
N CYS A 101 -9.29 -14.68 1.12
CA CYS A 101 -8.99 -13.36 1.64
C CYS A 101 -9.15 -12.31 0.55
N ILE A 102 -9.95 -11.28 0.81
CA ILE A 102 -10.15 -10.16 -0.11
C ILE A 102 -9.63 -8.88 0.53
N VAL A 103 -8.92 -8.07 -0.22
CA VAL A 103 -8.43 -6.75 0.17
C VAL A 103 -9.19 -5.67 -0.58
N ILE A 104 -9.72 -4.71 0.13
CA ILE A 104 -10.37 -3.53 -0.44
C ILE A 104 -9.84 -2.26 0.22
N PHE A 105 -9.73 -1.20 -0.57
CA PHE A 105 -9.45 0.16 -0.12
C PHE A 105 -10.77 0.95 -0.10
N PRO A 106 -11.47 1.00 1.06
CA PRO A 106 -12.84 1.51 1.13
C PRO A 106 -12.96 3.00 0.85
N GLU A 107 -11.86 3.76 0.87
CA GLU A 107 -11.84 5.16 0.45
C GLU A 107 -12.14 5.35 -1.06
N GLY A 108 -12.01 4.29 -1.86
CA GLY A 108 -12.31 4.28 -3.29
C GLY A 108 -11.33 5.05 -4.17
N ASN A 109 -10.34 5.70 -3.60
CA ASN A 109 -9.24 6.40 -4.28
C ASN A 109 -8.01 6.48 -3.36
N HIS A 110 -6.82 6.65 -3.95
CA HIS A 110 -5.59 6.93 -3.21
C HIS A 110 -5.44 8.42 -2.95
N ASN A 111 -4.74 8.79 -1.88
CA ASN A 111 -4.39 10.16 -1.52
C ASN A 111 -3.20 10.15 -0.55
N LEU A 112 -2.20 10.99 -0.81
CA LEU A 112 -1.00 11.12 0.03
C LEU A 112 -1.27 11.77 1.40
N LYS A 113 -2.41 12.45 1.57
CA LYS A 113 -2.76 13.05 2.86
C LYS A 113 -2.81 12.00 3.97
N ARG A 114 -2.30 12.37 5.13
CA ARG A 114 -2.33 11.55 6.35
C ARG A 114 -3.67 11.74 7.08
N MET A 115 -4.75 11.29 6.46
CA MET A 115 -6.09 11.33 7.02
C MET A 115 -6.94 10.21 6.41
N VAL A 116 -7.86 9.68 7.18
CA VAL A 116 -8.85 8.71 6.70
C VAL A 116 -10.06 9.45 6.13
N ARG A 117 -10.25 9.32 4.84
CA ARG A 117 -11.37 9.96 4.14
C ARG A 117 -12.68 9.20 4.36
N PRO A 118 -13.84 9.83 4.09
CA PRO A 118 -15.13 9.15 4.15
C PRO A 118 -15.15 7.88 3.30
N LEU A 119 -15.56 6.78 3.89
CA LEU A 119 -15.55 5.48 3.23
C LEU A 119 -16.71 5.35 2.24
N SER A 120 -16.48 4.71 1.10
CA SER A 120 -17.50 4.39 0.11
C SER A 120 -18.44 3.27 0.60
N LYS A 121 -19.62 3.13 -0.02
CA LYS A 121 -20.58 2.05 0.33
C LYS A 121 -20.25 0.69 -0.29
N GLY A 122 -19.21 0.59 -1.14
CA GLY A 122 -18.94 -0.64 -1.89
C GLY A 122 -18.61 -1.84 -1.00
N PHE A 123 -17.78 -1.65 0.02
CA PHE A 123 -17.40 -2.73 0.92
C PHE A 123 -18.57 -3.23 1.79
N THR A 124 -19.49 -2.33 2.22
CA THR A 124 -20.66 -2.72 3.00
C THR A 124 -21.61 -3.58 2.20
N ARG A 125 -21.73 -3.33 0.88
CA ARG A 125 -22.53 -4.18 0.00
C ARG A 125 -21.95 -5.60 -0.10
N ILE A 126 -20.63 -5.73 -0.23
CA ILE A 126 -19.97 -7.05 -0.22
C ILE A 126 -20.26 -7.77 1.10
N ILE A 127 -20.17 -7.08 2.24
CA ILE A 127 -20.44 -7.69 3.56
C ILE A 127 -21.88 -8.14 3.67
N LEU A 128 -22.84 -7.26 3.40
CA LEU A 128 -24.28 -7.55 3.52
C LEU A 128 -24.70 -8.70 2.60
N GLU A 129 -24.30 -8.66 1.33
CA GLU A 129 -24.58 -9.70 0.35
C GLU A 129 -23.94 -11.04 0.74
N SER A 130 -22.72 -11.00 1.28
CA SER A 130 -22.03 -12.22 1.72
C SER A 130 -22.73 -12.89 2.90
N VAL A 131 -23.19 -12.13 3.89
CA VAL A 131 -23.91 -12.68 5.06
C VAL A 131 -25.34 -13.11 4.68
N GLU A 132 -25.99 -12.40 3.76
CA GLU A 132 -27.33 -12.77 3.27
C GLU A 132 -27.29 -14.06 2.45
N ASN A 133 -26.32 -14.21 1.54
CA ASN A 133 -26.19 -15.39 0.68
C ASN A 133 -25.63 -16.63 1.41
N TYR A 134 -24.81 -16.40 2.45
CA TYR A 134 -24.14 -17.46 3.20
C TYR A 134 -24.27 -17.23 4.72
N PRO A 135 -25.45 -17.50 5.30
CA PRO A 135 -25.72 -17.20 6.72
C PRO A 135 -24.81 -17.95 7.71
N GLU A 136 -24.26 -19.09 7.32
CA GLU A 136 -23.35 -19.87 8.18
C GLU A 136 -21.88 -19.39 8.09
N MET A 137 -21.57 -18.49 7.18
CA MET A 137 -20.20 -18.00 7.00
C MET A 137 -19.74 -17.13 8.17
N ASP A 138 -18.60 -17.48 8.77
CA ASP A 138 -17.94 -16.68 9.82
C ASP A 138 -17.00 -15.65 9.20
N LEU A 139 -17.59 -14.65 8.52
CA LEU A 139 -16.85 -13.57 7.84
C LEU A 139 -16.15 -12.66 8.86
N GLN A 140 -14.84 -12.56 8.74
CA GLN A 140 -14.00 -11.68 9.55
C GLN A 140 -13.68 -10.39 8.80
N LEU A 141 -13.94 -9.25 9.44
CA LEU A 141 -13.55 -7.93 8.94
C LEU A 141 -12.28 -7.53 9.68
N LEU A 142 -11.24 -7.13 8.94
CA LEU A 142 -9.98 -6.74 9.56
C LEU A 142 -9.49 -5.43 8.95
N SER A 143 -9.43 -4.39 9.78
CA SER A 143 -8.86 -3.11 9.40
C SER A 143 -7.33 -3.19 9.34
N VAL A 144 -6.73 -2.57 8.33
CA VAL A 144 -5.28 -2.52 8.12
C VAL A 144 -4.85 -1.06 7.94
N GLY A 145 -3.80 -0.66 8.66
CA GLY A 145 -3.18 0.64 8.49
C GLY A 145 -1.82 0.52 7.82
N VAL A 146 -1.63 1.17 6.68
CA VAL A 146 -0.33 1.28 5.99
C VAL A 146 0.17 2.71 6.16
N ASN A 147 1.37 2.86 6.74
CA ASN A 147 1.97 4.15 7.03
C ASN A 147 3.34 4.26 6.38
N TYR A 148 3.70 5.45 5.95
CA TYR A 148 4.97 5.76 5.31
C TYR A 148 5.66 6.91 6.05
N THR A 149 7.01 6.90 6.10
CA THR A 149 7.73 8.09 6.55
C THR A 149 7.54 9.22 5.54
N ASN A 150 7.73 8.92 4.25
CA ASN A 150 7.42 9.84 3.15
C ASN A 150 7.15 9.06 1.86
N ALA A 151 5.86 8.87 1.54
CA ALA A 151 5.42 8.02 0.42
C ALA A 151 5.97 8.44 -0.96
N GLU A 152 6.46 9.67 -1.11
CA GLU A 152 7.03 10.19 -2.38
C GLU A 152 8.54 9.98 -2.49
N LYS A 153 9.24 9.84 -1.38
CA LYS A 153 10.71 9.72 -1.36
C LYS A 153 11.19 8.29 -1.59
N PHE A 154 12.47 8.19 -1.93
CA PHE A 154 13.19 6.93 -2.06
C PHE A 154 14.63 7.11 -1.52
N PRO A 155 15.13 6.16 -0.72
CA PRO A 155 14.37 5.08 -0.10
C PRO A 155 13.41 5.58 0.98
N ASP A 156 12.29 4.88 1.21
CA ASP A 156 11.34 5.18 2.28
C ASP A 156 11.26 4.03 3.29
N SER A 157 10.60 4.28 4.42
CA SER A 157 10.27 3.28 5.43
C SER A 157 8.76 3.20 5.60
N THR A 158 8.25 2.01 5.88
CA THR A 158 6.81 1.79 6.03
C THR A 158 6.50 0.92 7.25
N SER A 159 5.31 1.11 7.81
CA SER A 159 4.75 0.21 8.82
C SER A 159 3.35 -0.25 8.42
N ILE A 160 3.03 -1.50 8.75
CA ILE A 160 1.75 -2.12 8.50
C ILE A 160 1.19 -2.60 9.83
N TYR A 161 0.00 -2.14 10.17
CA TYR A 161 -0.72 -2.53 11.38
C TYR A 161 -1.96 -3.33 11.00
N PHE A 162 -2.05 -4.56 11.48
CA PHE A 162 -3.24 -5.37 11.37
C PHE A 162 -4.06 -5.19 12.65
N GLY A 163 -5.32 -4.73 12.52
CA GLY A 163 -6.23 -4.50 13.63
C GLY A 163 -6.71 -5.81 14.27
N THR A 164 -7.72 -5.71 15.13
CA THR A 164 -8.41 -6.87 15.69
C THR A 164 -9.50 -7.33 14.71
N PRO A 165 -9.61 -8.62 14.39
CA PRO A 165 -10.68 -9.13 13.55
C PRO A 165 -12.04 -8.94 14.24
N LEU A 166 -13.06 -8.56 13.44
CA LEU A 166 -14.44 -8.36 13.86
C LEU A 166 -15.31 -9.37 13.12
N VAL A 167 -16.25 -10.00 13.81
CA VAL A 167 -17.24 -10.86 13.18
C VAL A 167 -18.27 -9.98 12.48
N ALA A 168 -18.45 -10.16 11.16
CA ALA A 168 -19.34 -9.30 10.36
C ALA A 168 -20.79 -9.34 10.85
N LYS A 169 -21.27 -10.50 11.29
CA LYS A 169 -22.65 -10.71 11.79
C LYS A 169 -22.98 -9.83 12.99
N ASP A 170 -22.01 -9.51 13.85
CA ASP A 170 -22.23 -8.66 15.04
C ASP A 170 -22.63 -7.23 14.68
N TYR A 171 -22.43 -6.83 13.41
CA TYR A 171 -22.72 -5.49 12.90
C TYR A 171 -23.94 -5.46 11.96
N ILE A 172 -24.72 -6.56 11.87
CA ILE A 172 -25.88 -6.69 10.99
C ILE A 172 -27.12 -6.92 11.84
N SER A 173 -28.06 -5.95 11.79
CA SER A 173 -29.33 -6.00 12.52
C SER A 173 -30.52 -6.40 11.66
N GLY A 174 -30.33 -6.44 10.33
CA GLY A 174 -31.40 -6.62 9.35
C GLY A 174 -31.94 -5.31 8.75
N ASN A 175 -31.66 -4.16 9.36
CA ASN A 175 -31.91 -2.85 8.76
C ASN A 175 -30.71 -2.41 7.91
N LYS A 176 -30.76 -2.68 6.60
CA LYS A 176 -29.64 -2.42 5.67
C LYS A 176 -29.09 -1.00 5.75
N ASN A 177 -29.93 0.02 5.97
CA ASN A 177 -29.46 1.41 6.04
C ASN A 177 -28.64 1.69 7.32
N GLU A 178 -29.14 1.24 8.45
CA GLU A 178 -28.43 1.38 9.75
C GLU A 178 -27.15 0.56 9.76
N ASP A 179 -27.17 -0.65 9.22
CA ASP A 179 -26.01 -1.54 9.13
C ASP A 179 -24.88 -0.92 8.29
N VAL A 180 -25.23 -0.28 7.15
CA VAL A 180 -24.26 0.46 6.31
C VAL A 180 -23.60 1.60 7.10
N VAL A 181 -24.39 2.39 7.84
CA VAL A 181 -23.86 3.50 8.64
C VAL A 181 -22.96 2.99 9.74
N ARG A 182 -23.40 1.97 10.48
CA ARG A 182 -22.65 1.34 11.58
C ARG A 182 -21.34 0.72 11.11
N LEU A 183 -21.37 -0.07 10.03
CA LEU A 183 -20.16 -0.67 9.43
C LEU A 183 -19.16 0.40 8.97
N LYS A 184 -19.64 1.44 8.29
CA LYS A 184 -18.77 2.54 7.85
C LYS A 184 -18.11 3.25 9.02
N ALA A 185 -18.88 3.63 10.02
CA ALA A 185 -18.37 4.33 11.20
C ALA A 185 -17.35 3.47 11.96
N LYS A 186 -17.64 2.17 12.13
CA LYS A 186 -16.73 1.24 12.82
C LYS A 186 -15.42 1.09 12.05
N ILE A 187 -15.46 0.77 10.77
CA ILE A 187 -14.25 0.55 9.96
C ILE A 187 -13.44 1.84 9.82
N GLN A 188 -14.08 2.99 9.64
CA GLN A 188 -13.39 4.28 9.60
C GLN A 188 -12.66 4.55 10.92
N SER A 189 -13.32 4.39 12.05
CA SER A 189 -12.70 4.54 13.38
C SER A 189 -11.54 3.56 13.61
N ASP A 190 -11.64 2.33 13.11
CA ASP A 190 -10.57 1.35 13.29
C ASP A 190 -9.36 1.65 12.40
N ILE A 191 -9.57 2.06 11.14
CA ILE A 191 -8.48 2.49 10.25
C ILE A 191 -7.80 3.75 10.81
N SER A 192 -8.55 4.73 11.32
CA SER A 192 -8.01 5.96 11.93
C SER A 192 -7.07 5.69 13.11
N LYS A 193 -7.29 4.61 13.85
CA LYS A 193 -6.39 4.20 14.95
C LYS A 193 -5.09 3.55 14.46
N LEU A 194 -5.12 2.97 13.26
CA LEU A 194 -3.99 2.23 12.67
C LEU A 194 -3.15 3.09 11.71
N THR A 195 -3.61 4.31 11.40
CA THR A 195 -2.93 5.27 10.54
C THR A 195 -2.82 6.63 11.20
N THR A 196 -1.86 7.45 10.77
CA THR A 196 -1.88 8.87 11.12
C THR A 196 -3.13 9.50 10.54
N ASP A 197 -3.98 10.07 11.40
CA ASP A 197 -5.27 10.66 11.03
C ASP A 197 -5.34 12.12 11.51
N ILE A 198 -4.95 13.03 10.63
CA ILE A 198 -4.92 14.47 10.89
C ILE A 198 -6.27 15.07 10.49
N PRO A 199 -6.94 15.84 11.38
CA PRO A 199 -8.20 16.51 11.06
C PRO A 199 -8.07 17.44 9.84
N GLU A 200 -9.08 17.43 8.96
CA GLU A 200 -9.06 18.19 7.71
C GLU A 200 -8.99 19.71 7.94
N GLU A 201 -9.70 20.20 8.95
CA GLU A 201 -9.85 21.64 9.27
C GLU A 201 -8.50 22.33 9.51
N HIS A 202 -7.54 21.65 10.15
CA HIS A 202 -6.21 22.18 10.48
C HIS A 202 -5.08 21.34 9.88
N TYR A 203 -5.32 20.69 8.74
CA TYR A 203 -4.41 19.68 8.19
C TYR A 203 -2.99 20.21 7.98
N HIS A 204 -2.83 21.34 7.31
CA HIS A 204 -1.52 21.87 6.94
C HIS A 204 -0.72 22.36 8.15
N GLU A 205 -1.37 23.04 9.08
CA GLU A 205 -0.76 23.51 10.32
C GLU A 205 -0.30 22.34 11.19
N THR A 206 -1.19 21.36 11.38
CA THR A 206 -0.91 20.16 12.16
C THR A 206 0.22 19.34 11.53
N LEU A 207 0.21 19.15 10.21
CA LEU A 207 1.27 18.43 9.50
C LEU A 207 2.62 19.15 9.66
N TYR A 208 2.65 20.48 9.48
CA TYR A 208 3.85 21.29 9.65
C TYR A 208 4.46 21.14 11.07
N GLU A 209 3.61 21.20 12.11
CA GLU A 209 4.08 21.03 13.50
C GLU A 209 4.58 19.60 13.76
N LEU A 210 3.92 18.56 13.25
CA LEU A 210 4.39 17.19 13.37
C LEU A 210 5.75 16.98 12.67
N GLU A 211 5.94 17.58 11.50
CA GLU A 211 7.22 17.54 10.77
C GLU A 211 8.31 18.33 11.51
N ARG A 212 7.99 19.51 12.05
CA ARG A 212 8.90 20.32 12.88
C ARG A 212 9.36 19.57 14.13
N LEU A 213 8.43 18.85 14.76
CA LEU A 213 8.71 18.03 15.93
C LEU A 213 9.41 16.70 15.58
N ASN A 214 9.63 16.40 14.31
CA ASN A 214 10.26 15.17 13.83
C ASN A 214 9.64 13.90 14.43
N VAL A 215 8.30 13.79 14.38
CA VAL A 215 7.59 12.61 14.90
C VAL A 215 7.81 11.36 14.02
N ASP A 216 7.71 10.16 14.62
CA ASP A 216 7.77 8.90 13.86
C ASP A 216 6.41 8.58 13.23
N PHE A 217 6.19 8.98 11.97
CA PHE A 217 4.97 8.65 11.22
C PHE A 217 4.74 7.14 11.02
N LEU A 218 5.71 6.29 11.34
CA LEU A 218 5.53 4.84 11.35
C LEU A 218 4.86 4.33 12.64
N ASN A 219 4.66 5.22 13.63
CA ASN A 219 3.94 4.95 14.87
C ASN A 219 2.66 5.81 14.95
N PRO A 220 1.58 5.44 14.23
CA PRO A 220 0.36 6.25 14.17
C PRO A 220 -0.27 6.50 15.53
N ASN A 221 -0.18 5.55 16.47
CA ASN A 221 -0.74 5.75 17.80
C ASN A 221 -0.06 6.92 18.54
N ALA A 222 1.27 6.98 18.50
CA ALA A 222 2.02 8.08 19.13
C ALA A 222 1.71 9.43 18.45
N VAL A 223 1.63 9.44 17.09
CA VAL A 223 1.31 10.65 16.33
C VAL A 223 -0.12 11.13 16.62
N ASN A 224 -1.10 10.23 16.62
CA ASN A 224 -2.49 10.57 16.92
C ASN A 224 -2.68 11.06 18.37
N THR A 225 -1.90 10.52 19.33
CA THR A 225 -1.87 11.01 20.72
C THR A 225 -1.29 12.42 20.77
N CYS A 226 -0.18 12.68 20.07
CA CYS A 226 0.44 14.00 19.97
C CYS A 226 -0.54 15.06 19.41
N VAL A 227 -1.29 14.72 18.33
CA VAL A 227 -2.32 15.62 17.76
C VAL A 227 -3.44 15.87 18.76
N LYS A 228 -3.95 14.83 19.43
CA LYS A 228 -5.05 14.95 20.43
C LYS A 228 -4.66 15.77 21.64
N SER A 229 -3.41 15.67 22.11
CA SER A 229 -2.87 16.45 23.22
C SER A 229 -2.46 17.88 22.83
N LYS A 230 -2.78 18.33 21.60
CA LYS A 230 -2.33 19.62 21.06
C LYS A 230 -0.81 19.80 21.20
N PHE A 231 -0.07 18.76 20.78
CA PHE A 231 1.39 18.69 20.76
C PHE A 231 2.11 18.66 22.13
N GLN A 232 1.39 18.39 23.22
CA GLN A 232 2.00 18.28 24.57
C GLN A 232 2.66 16.91 24.80
N ASP A 233 2.08 15.81 24.28
CA ASP A 233 2.55 14.44 24.47
C ASP A 233 3.12 13.86 23.16
N CYS A 234 4.13 14.52 22.61
CA CYS A 234 4.75 14.07 21.36
C CYS A 234 5.99 13.22 21.62
N LYS A 235 6.04 12.02 21.04
CA LYS A 235 7.25 11.21 20.99
C LYS A 235 8.09 11.62 19.79
N LEU A 236 9.21 12.26 20.07
CA LEU A 236 10.16 12.72 19.05
C LEU A 236 10.99 11.55 18.52
N GLN A 237 11.33 11.59 17.24
CA GLN A 237 12.26 10.64 16.66
C GLN A 237 13.71 11.15 16.86
N GLU A 238 14.60 10.26 17.30
CA GLU A 238 16.03 10.59 17.36
C GLU A 238 16.56 10.90 15.95
N VAL A 239 17.26 12.03 15.83
CA VAL A 239 17.89 12.44 14.57
C VAL A 239 19.09 11.52 14.30
N GLN A 240 19.00 10.64 13.32
CA GLN A 240 20.14 9.82 12.89
C GLN A 240 21.17 10.71 12.16
N SER A 241 22.36 10.86 12.74
CA SER A 241 23.39 11.83 12.33
C SER A 241 24.17 11.50 11.05
N ASN A 242 23.86 10.47 10.29
CA ASN A 242 24.67 10.01 9.16
C ASN A 242 24.21 10.50 7.78
N THR A 243 23.75 11.74 7.68
CA THR A 243 23.24 12.31 6.42
C THR A 243 24.29 12.33 5.31
N PHE A 244 25.55 12.66 5.62
CA PHE A 244 26.64 12.72 4.65
C PHE A 244 26.91 11.35 4.00
N ILE A 245 27.01 10.30 4.81
CA ILE A 245 27.23 8.92 4.31
C ILE A 245 26.08 8.49 3.39
N LYS A 246 24.83 8.81 3.76
CA LYS A 246 23.64 8.50 2.93
C LYS A 246 23.69 9.16 1.56
N GLU A 247 24.07 10.43 1.50
CA GLU A 247 24.16 11.14 0.22
C GLU A 247 25.30 10.60 -0.66
N ILE A 248 26.45 10.18 -0.08
CA ILE A 248 27.50 9.49 -0.83
C ILE A 248 27.00 8.21 -1.47
N PHE A 249 26.39 7.31 -0.69
CA PHE A 249 25.88 6.04 -1.24
C PHE A 249 24.76 6.25 -2.27
N LYS A 250 23.94 7.27 -2.11
CA LYS A 250 22.93 7.66 -3.08
C LYS A 250 23.56 8.18 -4.39
N ALA A 251 24.60 9.00 -4.30
CA ALA A 251 25.33 9.47 -5.47
C ALA A 251 26.00 8.31 -6.22
N LEU A 252 26.67 7.41 -5.50
CA LEU A 252 27.26 6.20 -6.08
C LEU A 252 26.21 5.29 -6.73
N LEU A 253 25.05 5.13 -6.11
CA LEU A 253 23.93 4.39 -6.69
C LEU A 253 23.46 5.01 -8.01
N ILE A 254 23.32 6.35 -8.05
CA ILE A 254 22.95 7.06 -9.29
C ILE A 254 24.00 6.84 -10.37
N CYS A 255 25.29 6.90 -10.06
CA CYS A 255 26.36 6.63 -11.01
C CYS A 255 26.32 5.18 -11.53
N ALA A 256 26.15 4.20 -10.65
CA ALA A 256 26.07 2.79 -11.05
C ALA A 256 24.84 2.46 -11.93
N PHE A 257 23.73 3.17 -11.70
CA PHE A 257 22.47 3.00 -12.41
C PHE A 257 22.12 4.24 -13.26
N ILE A 258 23.14 4.88 -13.85
CA ILE A 258 22.96 6.17 -14.54
C ILE A 258 21.91 6.11 -15.66
N VAL A 259 21.90 5.06 -16.48
CA VAL A 259 20.93 4.92 -17.58
C VAL A 259 19.51 4.73 -17.06
N PRO A 260 19.19 3.76 -16.17
CA PRO A 260 17.88 3.69 -15.52
C PRO A 260 17.46 4.98 -14.83
N PHE A 261 18.40 5.68 -14.17
CA PHE A 261 18.12 6.96 -13.50
C PHE A 261 17.77 8.07 -14.50
N LEU A 262 18.48 8.19 -15.62
CA LEU A 262 18.16 9.18 -16.65
C LEU A 262 16.81 8.89 -17.32
N ILE A 263 16.50 7.63 -17.63
CA ILE A 263 15.19 7.22 -18.12
C ILE A 263 14.10 7.58 -17.12
N TRP A 264 14.32 7.31 -15.82
CA TRP A 264 13.40 7.73 -14.76
C TRP A 264 13.19 9.23 -14.77
N LYS A 265 14.28 10.01 -14.69
CA LYS A 265 14.25 11.46 -14.50
C LYS A 265 13.63 12.20 -15.68
N PHE A 266 13.99 11.82 -16.92
CA PHE A 266 13.64 12.58 -18.12
C PHE A 266 12.49 11.97 -18.93
N VAL A 267 12.22 10.67 -18.78
CA VAL A 267 11.19 10.00 -19.61
C VAL A 267 9.98 9.60 -18.79
N ALA A 268 10.17 8.91 -17.64
CA ALA A 268 9.05 8.34 -16.90
C ALA A 268 8.41 9.37 -15.95
N LYS A 269 9.21 10.00 -15.08
CA LYS A 269 8.70 10.94 -14.06
C LYS A 269 7.87 12.08 -14.63
N PRO A 270 8.24 12.76 -15.75
CA PRO A 270 7.44 13.85 -16.30
C PRO A 270 6.06 13.42 -16.85
N LYS A 271 5.87 12.12 -17.13
CA LYS A 271 4.60 11.57 -17.64
C LYS A 271 3.63 11.18 -16.54
N ILE A 272 4.05 11.24 -15.27
CA ILE A 272 3.22 10.88 -14.13
C ILE A 272 2.33 12.07 -13.80
N LYS A 273 1.02 11.92 -14.03
CA LYS A 273 0.03 12.98 -13.80
C LYS A 273 -0.43 13.04 -12.34
N GLU A 274 -0.58 11.89 -11.69
CA GLU A 274 -1.04 11.76 -10.30
C GLU A 274 0.17 11.39 -9.43
N ILE A 275 0.50 12.23 -8.45
CA ILE A 275 1.71 12.12 -7.64
C ILE A 275 1.76 10.82 -6.82
N GLU A 276 0.59 10.29 -6.47
CA GLU A 276 0.43 9.03 -5.74
C GLU A 276 0.99 7.81 -6.49
N PHE A 277 1.12 7.90 -7.82
CA PHE A 277 1.75 6.87 -8.63
C PHE A 277 3.27 7.01 -8.74
N LEU A 278 3.86 8.08 -8.21
CA LEU A 278 5.30 8.35 -8.33
C LEU A 278 6.13 7.16 -7.84
N SER A 279 5.84 6.68 -6.63
CA SER A 279 6.56 5.54 -6.05
C SER A 279 6.22 4.22 -6.72
N THR A 280 4.99 4.04 -7.22
CA THR A 280 4.59 2.87 -8.01
C THR A 280 5.41 2.74 -9.29
N PHE A 281 5.52 3.81 -10.08
CA PHE A 281 6.31 3.78 -11.32
C PHE A 281 7.80 3.65 -11.06
N ARG A 282 8.32 4.32 -10.01
CA ARG A 282 9.71 4.17 -9.59
C ARG A 282 10.02 2.73 -9.20
N PHE A 283 9.14 2.12 -8.41
CA PHE A 283 9.27 0.71 -8.03
C PHE A 283 9.22 -0.22 -9.25
N ALA A 284 8.27 -0.02 -10.17
CA ALA A 284 8.18 -0.81 -11.39
C ALA A 284 9.47 -0.72 -12.22
N MET A 285 10.03 0.47 -12.38
CA MET A 285 11.31 0.65 -13.06
C MET A 285 12.48 0.01 -12.31
N ALA A 286 12.52 0.12 -10.99
CA ALA A 286 13.56 -0.49 -10.17
C ALA A 286 13.59 -2.03 -10.31
N ILE A 287 12.42 -2.68 -10.42
CA ILE A 287 12.33 -4.15 -10.57
C ILE A 287 12.41 -4.65 -12.02
N THR A 288 12.35 -3.76 -13.00
CA THR A 288 12.45 -4.12 -14.43
C THR A 288 13.75 -3.59 -15.04
N LEU A 289 13.91 -2.27 -15.17
CA LEU A 289 15.11 -1.69 -15.78
C LEU A 289 16.37 -1.89 -14.94
N GLY A 290 16.26 -1.94 -13.61
CA GLY A 290 17.40 -2.18 -12.73
C GLY A 290 18.09 -3.52 -13.02
N PRO A 291 17.39 -4.66 -12.93
CA PRO A 291 17.95 -5.96 -13.27
C PRO A 291 18.41 -6.06 -14.73
N LEU A 292 17.64 -5.53 -15.69
CA LEU A 292 18.04 -5.53 -17.11
C LEU A 292 19.36 -4.79 -17.32
N TRP A 293 19.54 -3.63 -16.69
CA TRP A 293 20.78 -2.87 -16.73
C TRP A 293 21.96 -3.66 -16.14
N LEU A 294 21.79 -4.26 -14.96
CA LEU A 294 22.81 -5.08 -14.34
C LEU A 294 23.21 -6.29 -15.22
N ILE A 295 22.22 -6.98 -15.79
CA ILE A 295 22.45 -8.12 -16.68
C ILE A 295 23.20 -7.68 -17.95
N SER A 296 22.80 -6.56 -18.53
CA SER A 296 23.46 -6.04 -19.75
C SER A 296 24.92 -5.68 -19.49
N LEU A 297 25.23 -5.02 -18.37
CA LEU A 297 26.60 -4.70 -18.00
C LEU A 297 27.40 -5.95 -17.59
N PHE A 298 26.76 -6.90 -16.90
CA PHE A 298 27.40 -8.16 -16.57
C PHE A 298 27.86 -8.90 -17.84
N ILE A 299 26.98 -9.03 -18.83
CA ILE A 299 27.30 -9.67 -20.13
C ILE A 299 28.42 -8.90 -20.84
N ALA A 300 28.35 -7.57 -20.89
CA ALA A 300 29.38 -6.75 -21.51
C ALA A 300 30.74 -6.96 -20.84
N PHE A 301 30.79 -6.99 -19.51
CA PHE A 301 32.04 -7.22 -18.77
C PHE A 301 32.56 -8.65 -18.93
N VAL A 302 31.70 -9.67 -19.00
CA VAL A 302 32.15 -11.04 -19.31
C VAL A 302 32.87 -11.09 -20.64
N ILE A 303 32.33 -10.45 -21.69
CA ILE A 303 32.90 -10.47 -23.03
C ILE A 303 34.19 -9.65 -23.13
N THR A 304 34.28 -8.50 -22.45
CA THR A 304 35.40 -7.56 -22.61
C THR A 304 36.52 -7.74 -21.57
N LEU A 305 36.18 -8.05 -20.31
CA LEU A 305 37.09 -8.08 -19.17
C LEU A 305 37.15 -9.40 -18.45
N GLY A 306 36.33 -10.38 -18.83
CA GLY A 306 36.28 -11.71 -18.27
C GLY A 306 35.39 -11.87 -17.02
N TRP A 307 35.18 -13.10 -16.62
CA TRP A 307 34.24 -13.51 -15.59
C TRP A 307 34.55 -12.92 -14.20
N ALA A 308 35.84 -12.83 -13.83
CA ALA A 308 36.20 -12.30 -12.50
C ALA A 308 35.79 -10.86 -12.29
N VAL A 309 35.95 -10.00 -13.31
CA VAL A 309 35.56 -8.59 -13.26
C VAL A 309 34.04 -8.48 -13.28
N ALA A 310 33.35 -9.23 -14.13
CA ALA A 310 31.89 -9.21 -14.23
C ALA A 310 31.22 -9.62 -12.90
N THR A 311 31.69 -10.69 -12.26
CA THR A 311 31.14 -11.15 -10.97
C THR A 311 31.44 -10.16 -9.84
N SER A 312 32.64 -9.59 -9.78
CA SER A 312 32.99 -8.54 -8.81
C SER A 312 32.10 -7.30 -8.96
N TYR A 313 31.88 -6.86 -10.19
CA TYR A 313 30.96 -5.73 -10.49
C TYR A 313 29.53 -6.02 -10.02
N LEU A 314 28.99 -7.22 -10.31
CA LEU A 314 27.63 -7.59 -9.91
C LEU A 314 27.48 -7.59 -8.38
N ILE A 315 28.41 -8.22 -7.66
CA ILE A 315 28.39 -8.26 -6.19
C ILE A 315 28.48 -6.85 -5.61
N THR A 316 29.42 -6.05 -6.10
CA THR A 316 29.61 -4.65 -5.64
C THR A 316 28.35 -3.82 -5.89
N SER A 317 27.71 -3.97 -7.06
CA SER A 317 26.45 -3.25 -7.37
C SER A 317 25.30 -3.66 -6.46
N ILE A 318 25.15 -4.95 -6.13
CA ILE A 318 24.12 -5.42 -5.19
C ILE A 318 24.40 -4.89 -3.78
N CYS A 319 25.65 -4.92 -3.31
CA CYS A 319 26.03 -4.35 -2.02
C CYS A 319 25.76 -2.84 -1.97
N LEU A 320 26.08 -2.12 -3.06
CA LEU A 320 25.82 -0.70 -3.17
C LEU A 320 24.32 -0.38 -3.07
N VAL A 321 23.45 -1.13 -3.77
CA VAL A 321 22.00 -0.98 -3.66
C VAL A 321 21.55 -1.19 -2.21
N LEU A 322 22.07 -2.24 -1.54
CA LEU A 322 21.71 -2.49 -0.14
C LEU A 322 22.14 -1.35 0.78
N LEU A 323 23.37 -0.88 0.66
CA LEU A 323 23.87 0.22 1.48
C LEU A 323 23.08 1.51 1.22
N ALA A 324 22.86 1.88 -0.04
CA ALA A 324 22.11 3.08 -0.40
C ALA A 324 20.64 3.06 0.06
N VAL A 325 20.04 1.86 0.16
CA VAL A 325 18.65 1.71 0.59
C VAL A 325 18.52 1.56 2.11
N LYS A 326 19.47 0.89 2.79
CA LYS A 326 19.33 0.54 4.22
C LYS A 326 19.92 1.56 5.18
N LEU A 327 20.88 2.37 4.73
CA LEU A 327 21.39 3.51 5.50
C LEU A 327 20.39 4.68 5.50
#